data_64dfd753b5ecef76d4784ff1e4b63e28
#
_entry.id   64dfd753b5ecef76d4784ff1e4b63e28
#
_cell.length_a   1.000
_cell.length_b   1.000
_cell.length_c   1.000
_cell.angle_alpha   90.00
_cell.angle_beta   90.00
_cell.angle_gamma   90.00
#
_symmetry.space_group_name_H-M   'P 1'
#
loop_
_entity.id
_entity.type
_entity.pdbx_description
1 polymer ?
#
loop_
_entity_poly.entity_id
_entity_poly.type
_entity_poly.pdbx_seq_one_letter_code
_entity_poly.pdbx_strand_id
1 'polypeptide(L)'
;MVKTDLKLKAQVCCVSVLFLLLGMASAATAAGESGVKAPAGMAALPLTLPKPMFVGTPQNIKGVKQLEKPLGKPRPPMFAPKGVKNLALGKKISGSDEEPIMGELKMITDGDREAADGSYVELGPFTQQITIDLEAEHDIYAMVFWHYHKQARVYFDVIVQVSNDPEFKKSTTVYNNDHDNSAEQGVGKDNHYVETSEGRLLDAKG
;
A
#
# COMPACT_ATOMS: atom_id res chain seq x y z
N MET A 1 10.32 -19.19 0.43
CA MET A 1 10.24 -18.43 1.69
C MET A 1 11.45 -17.50 1.71
N VAL A 2 11.26 -16.26 1.33
CA VAL A 2 12.33 -15.25 1.28
C VAL A 2 12.40 -14.63 2.67
N LYS A 3 13.44 -14.94 3.43
CA LYS A 3 13.78 -14.16 4.62
C LYS A 3 14.46 -12.89 4.17
N THR A 4 13.91 -11.79 4.51
CA THR A 4 14.43 -10.49 4.08
C THR A 4 14.49 -9.54 5.27
N ASP A 5 15.69 -9.01 5.58
CA ASP A 5 15.86 -7.79 6.37
C ASP A 5 15.24 -6.66 5.56
N LEU A 6 14.15 -6.07 6.04
CA LEU A 6 13.34 -5.27 5.15
C LEU A 6 13.30 -3.81 5.58
N LYS A 7 13.90 -2.97 4.78
CA LYS A 7 13.49 -1.59 4.62
C LYS A 7 12.56 -1.53 3.41
N LEU A 8 11.39 -0.98 3.58
CA LEU A 8 10.44 -0.80 2.50
C LEU A 8 10.66 0.58 1.90
N LYS A 9 10.94 0.62 0.61
CA LYS A 9 10.94 1.85 -0.18
C LYS A 9 9.74 1.81 -1.10
N ALA A 10 8.87 2.79 -0.98
CA ALA A 10 7.84 3.02 -1.96
C ALA A 10 8.15 4.30 -2.70
N GLN A 11 8.28 4.21 -4.01
CA GLN A 11 8.37 5.37 -4.87
C GLN A 11 6.98 5.64 -5.44
N VAL A 12 6.47 6.82 -5.19
CA VAL A 12 5.15 7.23 -5.64
C VAL A 12 5.27 8.55 -6.37
N CYS A 13 4.80 8.57 -7.61
CA CYS A 13 4.61 9.80 -8.35
C CYS A 13 3.28 10.42 -7.91
N CYS A 14 3.37 11.47 -7.10
CA CYS A 14 2.27 12.31 -6.60
C CYS A 14 1.11 11.62 -5.85
N VAL A 15 0.92 12.05 -4.61
CA VAL A 15 -0.28 12.00 -3.74
C VAL A 15 -0.32 10.89 -2.68
N SER A 16 -0.39 11.34 -1.43
CA SER A 16 -0.89 10.68 -0.19
C SER A 16 -0.77 9.16 -0.08
N VAL A 17 0.17 8.70 0.70
CA VAL A 17 0.37 7.27 0.97
C VAL A 17 0.21 6.98 2.46
N LEU A 18 -0.56 5.95 2.77
CA LEU A 18 -0.68 5.36 4.09
C LEU A 18 -0.31 3.87 4.00
N PHE A 19 0.59 3.40 4.83
CA PHE A 19 1.05 2.00 4.82
C PHE A 19 0.55 1.19 6.00
N LEU A 20 0.14 -0.04 5.74
CA LEU A 20 -0.18 -1.04 6.73
C LEU A 20 0.61 -2.33 6.47
N LEU A 21 1.53 -2.68 7.35
CA LEU A 21 2.27 -3.95 7.35
C LEU A 21 1.87 -4.80 8.56
N LEU A 22 1.54 -6.06 8.36
CA LEU A 22 0.95 -6.91 9.39
C LEU A 22 1.87 -8.03 9.91
N GLY A 23 2.13 -8.01 11.19
CA GLY A 23 2.80 -9.05 11.95
C GLY A 23 2.31 -9.10 13.43
N MET A 24 2.47 -10.10 14.23
CA MET A 24 1.68 -10.59 15.37
C MET A 24 1.41 -9.70 16.60
N ALA A 25 0.14 -9.54 17.02
CA ALA A 25 -0.42 -9.71 18.37
C ALA A 25 -1.95 -9.53 18.39
N SER A 26 -2.59 -10.13 19.35
CA SER A 26 -4.02 -10.44 19.45
C SER A 26 -4.90 -9.23 19.78
N ALA A 27 -5.99 -9.05 19.02
CA ALA A 27 -7.31 -8.64 19.52
C ALA A 27 -8.34 -8.79 18.40
N ALA A 28 -9.43 -9.49 18.72
CA ALA A 28 -10.52 -9.78 17.79
C ALA A 28 -11.47 -8.58 17.67
N THR A 29 -11.90 -8.26 16.42
CA THR A 29 -13.29 -7.82 16.20
C THR A 29 -13.65 -7.87 14.70
N ALA A 30 -14.73 -8.58 14.44
CA ALA A 30 -15.69 -8.53 13.35
C ALA A 30 -15.18 -8.23 11.92
N ALA A 31 -14.74 -9.28 11.23
CA ALA A 31 -14.78 -9.34 9.77
C ALA A 31 -16.19 -9.81 9.35
N GLY A 32 -16.80 -9.09 8.40
CA GLY A 32 -18.02 -9.56 7.76
C GLY A 32 -17.80 -10.96 7.16
N GLU A 33 -18.74 -11.88 7.40
CA GLU A 33 -18.70 -13.26 6.93
C GLU A 33 -18.75 -13.30 5.39
N SER A 34 -17.58 -13.31 4.78
CA SER A 34 -17.47 -13.88 3.44
C SER A 34 -17.42 -15.39 3.61
N GLY A 35 -18.35 -16.13 2.98
CA GLY A 35 -18.47 -17.59 3.11
C GLY A 35 -17.27 -18.40 2.61
N VAL A 36 -16.08 -17.81 2.53
CA VAL A 36 -14.83 -18.45 2.13
C VAL A 36 -14.11 -18.97 3.37
N LYS A 37 -14.03 -20.29 3.51
CA LYS A 37 -13.36 -20.94 4.64
C LYS A 37 -11.85 -20.76 4.54
N ALA A 38 -11.24 -20.27 5.61
CA ALA A 38 -9.80 -20.13 5.70
C ALA A 38 -9.09 -21.52 5.65
N PRO A 39 -7.94 -21.64 4.97
CA PRO A 39 -7.09 -22.82 5.05
C PRO A 39 -6.63 -23.10 6.49
N ALA A 40 -6.23 -24.35 6.76
CA ALA A 40 -5.73 -24.72 8.08
C ALA A 40 -4.53 -23.86 8.49
N GLY A 41 -4.53 -23.35 9.71
CA GLY A 41 -3.47 -22.46 10.22
C GLY A 41 -3.54 -21.00 9.75
N MET A 42 -4.42 -20.68 8.82
CA MET A 42 -4.61 -19.34 8.26
C MET A 42 -5.80 -18.62 8.90
N ALA A 43 -5.79 -17.30 8.79
CA ALA A 43 -6.91 -16.42 9.09
C ALA A 43 -6.98 -15.31 8.04
N ALA A 44 -8.17 -14.74 7.86
CA ALA A 44 -8.29 -13.54 7.04
C ALA A 44 -7.45 -12.40 7.64
N LEU A 45 -6.82 -11.59 6.80
CA LEU A 45 -6.09 -10.41 7.26
C LEU A 45 -7.03 -9.52 8.09
N PRO A 46 -6.62 -9.11 9.29
CA PRO A 46 -7.43 -8.26 10.16
C PRO A 46 -7.40 -6.80 9.69
N LEU A 47 -8.00 -6.53 8.53
CA LEU A 47 -8.06 -5.18 7.95
C LEU A 47 -9.34 -4.48 8.38
N THR A 48 -9.21 -3.35 9.08
CA THR A 48 -10.30 -2.41 9.26
C THR A 48 -10.25 -1.42 8.12
N LEU A 49 -11.22 -1.47 7.23
CA LEU A 49 -11.28 -0.57 6.08
C LEU A 49 -11.92 0.76 6.49
N PRO A 50 -11.45 1.89 5.95
CA PRO A 50 -12.11 3.18 6.12
C PRO A 50 -13.47 3.20 5.40
N LYS A 51 -14.31 4.16 5.75
CA LYS A 51 -15.59 4.34 5.08
C LYS A 51 -15.39 4.77 3.63
N PRO A 52 -16.12 4.19 2.67
CA PRO A 52 -16.12 4.70 1.31
C PRO A 52 -16.60 6.15 1.30
N MET A 53 -15.75 7.07 0.81
CA MET A 53 -16.09 8.49 0.73
C MET A 53 -16.57 8.89 -0.65
N PHE A 54 -16.29 8.08 -1.66
CA PHE A 54 -16.68 8.35 -3.04
C PHE A 54 -17.23 7.10 -3.71
N VAL A 55 -18.33 7.29 -4.45
CA VAL A 55 -18.91 6.28 -5.33
C VAL A 55 -19.04 6.91 -6.72
N GLY A 56 -18.34 6.37 -7.71
CA GLY A 56 -18.40 6.88 -9.07
C GLY A 56 -17.28 6.38 -9.97
N THR A 57 -17.28 6.89 -11.19
CA THR A 57 -16.25 6.57 -12.19
C THR A 57 -15.22 7.70 -12.22
N PRO A 58 -13.91 7.38 -12.18
CA PRO A 58 -12.87 8.38 -12.32
C PRO A 58 -13.01 9.14 -13.64
N GLN A 59 -12.82 10.45 -13.62
CA GLN A 59 -12.87 11.25 -14.85
C GLN A 59 -11.68 10.98 -15.79
N ASN A 60 -10.55 10.57 -15.22
CA ASN A 60 -9.31 10.28 -15.93
C ASN A 60 -9.20 8.83 -16.42
N ILE A 61 -10.28 8.05 -16.43
CA ILE A 61 -10.28 6.64 -16.87
C ILE A 61 -10.24 6.46 -18.38
N LYS A 62 -10.67 7.48 -19.14
CA LYS A 62 -10.78 7.36 -20.60
C LYS A 62 -9.42 7.26 -21.27
N GLY A 63 -9.24 6.23 -22.09
CA GLY A 63 -8.04 6.02 -22.88
C GLY A 63 -6.85 5.43 -22.11
N VAL A 64 -7.02 5.11 -20.83
CA VAL A 64 -5.97 4.48 -20.04
C VAL A 64 -5.79 3.03 -20.47
N LYS A 65 -4.62 2.72 -20.98
CA LYS A 65 -4.21 1.35 -21.25
C LYS A 65 -3.80 0.66 -19.95
N GLN A 66 -3.84 -0.66 -19.91
CA GLN A 66 -3.44 -1.48 -18.75
C GLN A 66 -4.13 -1.08 -17.41
N LEU A 67 -5.34 -0.53 -17.49
CA LEU A 67 -6.13 -0.26 -16.30
C LEU A 67 -6.76 -1.55 -15.78
N GLU A 68 -6.63 -1.78 -14.48
CA GLU A 68 -7.30 -2.89 -13.79
C GLU A 68 -8.82 -2.76 -13.95
N LYS A 69 -9.48 -3.88 -14.26
CA LYS A 69 -10.96 -3.90 -14.32
C LYS A 69 -11.52 -3.81 -12.91
N PRO A 70 -12.50 -2.93 -12.67
CA PRO A 70 -13.17 -2.87 -11.38
C PRO A 70 -13.77 -4.23 -11.00
N LEU A 71 -13.56 -4.67 -9.77
CA LEU A 71 -14.13 -5.94 -9.29
C LEU A 71 -15.66 -5.92 -9.25
N GLY A 72 -16.29 -4.76 -9.14
CA GLY A 72 -17.75 -4.59 -9.01
C GLY A 72 -18.34 -5.20 -7.73
N LYS A 73 -17.48 -5.66 -6.83
CA LYS A 73 -17.83 -6.24 -5.51
C LYS A 73 -16.65 -6.04 -4.56
N PRO A 74 -16.86 -6.17 -3.25
CA PRO A 74 -15.77 -6.11 -2.28
C PRO A 74 -14.66 -7.12 -2.61
N ARG A 75 -13.41 -6.74 -2.33
CA ARG A 75 -12.25 -7.61 -2.52
C ARG A 75 -12.42 -8.89 -1.67
N PRO A 76 -12.11 -10.08 -2.24
CA PRO A 76 -12.10 -11.30 -1.45
C PRO A 76 -11.08 -11.22 -0.32
N PRO A 77 -11.32 -11.88 0.82
CA PRO A 77 -10.40 -11.90 1.93
C PRO A 77 -9.06 -12.54 1.51
N MET A 78 -7.96 -11.89 1.87
CA MET A 78 -6.65 -12.51 1.81
C MET A 78 -6.38 -13.27 3.11
N PHE A 79 -5.80 -14.46 2.99
CA PHE A 79 -5.46 -15.29 4.14
C PHE A 79 -3.95 -15.27 4.41
N ALA A 80 -3.59 -15.08 5.67
CA ALA A 80 -2.24 -15.12 6.18
C ALA A 80 -2.16 -16.05 7.40
N PRO A 81 -0.97 -16.46 7.85
CA PRO A 81 -0.82 -17.20 9.10
C PRO A 81 -1.53 -16.49 10.26
N LYS A 82 -2.10 -17.27 11.18
CA LYS A 82 -2.71 -16.69 12.38
C LYS A 82 -1.69 -15.89 13.16
N GLY A 83 -2.11 -14.72 13.60
CA GLY A 83 -1.30 -13.86 14.44
C GLY A 83 -0.42 -12.85 13.70
N VAL A 84 -0.61 -12.61 12.40
CA VAL A 84 0.02 -11.47 11.70
C VAL A 84 -0.42 -10.13 12.30
N LYS A 85 0.48 -9.14 12.27
CA LYS A 85 0.27 -7.78 12.80
C LYS A 85 0.79 -6.71 11.85
N ASN A 86 0.37 -5.48 12.04
CA ASN A 86 0.91 -4.34 11.31
C ASN A 86 2.34 -4.03 11.76
N LEU A 87 3.32 -4.24 10.88
CA LEU A 87 4.73 -3.97 11.14
C LEU A 87 5.10 -2.50 10.90
N ALA A 88 4.31 -1.78 10.08
CA ALA A 88 4.59 -0.39 9.76
C ALA A 88 4.09 0.60 10.81
N LEU A 89 3.18 0.18 11.69
CA LEU A 89 2.53 1.08 12.65
C LEU A 89 3.56 1.78 13.54
N GLY A 90 3.59 3.12 13.45
CA GLY A 90 4.49 3.97 14.22
C GLY A 90 5.98 3.85 13.85
N LYS A 91 6.31 3.21 12.73
CA LYS A 91 7.70 3.08 12.28
C LYS A 91 8.24 4.38 11.73
N LYS A 92 9.57 4.52 11.82
CA LYS A 92 10.29 5.68 11.31
C LYS A 92 10.18 5.74 9.78
N ILE A 93 9.89 6.93 9.30
CA ILE A 93 9.78 7.25 7.89
C ILE A 93 10.84 8.27 7.50
N SER A 94 11.35 8.12 6.29
CA SER A 94 12.06 9.16 5.56
C SER A 94 11.46 9.29 4.16
N GLY A 95 11.56 10.45 3.57
CA GLY A 95 11.06 10.74 2.23
C GLY A 95 11.97 11.69 1.50
N SER A 96 11.79 11.79 0.19
CA SER A 96 12.48 12.79 -0.64
C SER A 96 11.93 14.20 -0.42
N ASP A 97 10.67 14.30 0.02
CA ASP A 97 10.02 15.55 0.41
C ASP A 97 9.94 15.60 1.94
N GLU A 98 10.80 16.40 2.55
CA GLU A 98 10.85 16.58 4.00
C GLU A 98 9.80 17.61 4.51
N GLU A 99 9.25 18.43 3.61
CA GLU A 99 8.23 19.46 3.90
C GLU A 99 7.01 19.25 3.00
N PRO A 100 6.17 18.22 3.25
CA PRO A 100 4.97 17.98 2.47
C PRO A 100 4.05 19.17 2.38
N ILE A 101 3.33 19.31 1.26
CA ILE A 101 2.34 20.38 1.06
C ILE A 101 1.25 20.30 2.15
N MET A 102 0.89 19.07 2.56
CA MET A 102 -0.08 18.85 3.64
C MET A 102 0.33 17.63 4.49
N GLY A 103 0.12 17.73 5.79
CA GLY A 103 0.40 16.67 6.75
C GLY A 103 1.89 16.56 7.10
N GLU A 104 2.25 15.49 7.76
CA GLU A 104 3.62 15.15 8.16
C GLU A 104 3.93 13.69 7.80
N LEU A 105 5.15 13.37 7.39
CA LEU A 105 5.53 12.02 6.96
C LEU A 105 5.17 10.93 7.98
N LYS A 106 5.25 11.21 9.29
CA LYS A 106 4.87 10.27 10.35
C LYS A 106 3.42 9.78 10.27
N MET A 107 2.52 10.55 9.63
CA MET A 107 1.12 10.17 9.45
C MET A 107 0.95 8.98 8.51
N ILE A 108 1.94 8.69 7.68
CA ILE A 108 1.89 7.54 6.74
C ILE A 108 1.84 6.20 7.47
N THR A 109 2.30 6.13 8.73
CA THR A 109 2.34 4.90 9.54
C THR A 109 1.59 5.02 10.87
N ASP A 110 0.81 6.07 11.09
CA ASP A 110 0.08 6.30 12.35
C ASP A 110 -1.15 5.38 12.53
N GLY A 111 -1.57 4.72 11.45
CA GLY A 111 -2.71 3.79 11.44
C GLY A 111 -4.02 4.45 11.04
N ASP A 112 -4.09 5.76 10.86
CA ASP A 112 -5.22 6.42 10.24
C ASP A 112 -5.27 6.08 8.73
N ARG A 113 -6.42 5.79 8.19
CA ARG A 113 -6.64 5.40 6.79
C ARG A 113 -7.77 6.20 6.15
N GLU A 114 -8.29 7.17 6.88
CA GLU A 114 -9.34 8.02 6.37
C GLU A 114 -8.77 8.99 5.33
N ALA A 115 -9.57 9.33 4.32
CA ALA A 115 -9.19 10.35 3.34
C ALA A 115 -9.78 11.72 3.71
N ALA A 116 -10.01 11.96 4.98
CA ALA A 116 -10.49 13.23 5.51
C ALA A 116 -9.36 14.26 5.58
N ASP A 117 -9.72 15.51 5.59
CA ASP A 117 -8.73 16.57 5.74
C ASP A 117 -8.02 16.45 7.10
N GLY A 118 -6.70 16.42 7.08
CA GLY A 118 -5.87 16.14 8.25
C GLY A 118 -5.49 14.68 8.48
N SER A 119 -6.01 13.74 7.68
CA SER A 119 -5.72 12.30 7.78
C SER A 119 -4.78 11.80 6.68
N TYR A 120 -4.21 12.66 5.86
CA TYR A 120 -3.34 12.24 4.77
C TYR A 120 -2.15 13.19 4.59
N VAL A 121 -1.14 12.71 3.89
CA VAL A 121 0.06 13.47 3.52
C VAL A 121 0.00 13.77 2.03
N GLU A 122 0.14 15.03 1.64
CA GLU A 122 0.29 15.46 0.26
C GLU A 122 1.74 15.87 0.02
N LEU A 123 2.43 15.08 -0.79
CA LEU A 123 3.81 15.34 -1.18
C LEU A 123 3.86 16.36 -2.32
N GLY A 124 4.99 17.02 -2.46
CA GLY A 124 5.24 17.95 -3.56
C GLY A 124 5.20 17.29 -4.94
N PRO A 125 5.16 18.07 -6.00
CA PRO A 125 5.15 17.59 -7.38
C PRO A 125 6.43 16.81 -7.71
N PHE A 126 6.40 16.09 -8.84
CA PHE A 126 7.47 15.20 -9.33
C PHE A 126 7.54 13.87 -8.60
N THR A 127 8.56 13.08 -8.95
CA THR A 127 8.78 11.77 -8.36
C THR A 127 9.16 11.89 -6.90
N GLN A 128 8.38 11.27 -6.03
CA GLN A 128 8.62 11.27 -4.59
C GLN A 128 8.88 9.85 -4.09
N GLN A 129 9.68 9.72 -3.04
CA GLN A 129 10.01 8.45 -2.41
C GLN A 129 9.69 8.49 -0.92
N ILE A 130 9.12 7.40 -0.44
CA ILE A 130 8.91 7.17 1.00
C ILE A 130 9.61 5.87 1.38
N THR A 131 10.40 5.91 2.44
CA THR A 131 11.05 4.74 3.01
C THR A 131 10.54 4.51 4.43
N ILE A 132 10.06 3.31 4.71
CA ILE A 132 9.66 2.86 6.04
C ILE A 132 10.74 1.91 6.55
N ASP A 133 11.37 2.23 7.68
CA ASP A 133 12.34 1.37 8.34
C ASP A 133 11.64 0.42 9.31
N LEU A 134 11.61 -0.86 8.99
CA LEU A 134 11.01 -1.87 9.85
C LEU A 134 11.91 -2.28 11.03
N GLU A 135 13.15 -1.76 11.09
CA GLU A 135 14.12 -1.94 12.18
C GLU A 135 14.71 -3.36 12.30
N ALA A 136 14.10 -4.36 11.72
CA ALA A 136 14.55 -5.75 11.73
C ALA A 136 14.06 -6.52 10.50
N GLU A 137 14.62 -7.72 10.30
CA GLU A 137 14.12 -8.70 9.32
C GLU A 137 12.73 -9.22 9.72
N HIS A 138 11.84 -9.23 8.75
CA HIS A 138 10.48 -9.74 8.92
C HIS A 138 10.02 -10.56 7.73
N ASP A 139 9.24 -11.59 7.97
CA ASP A 139 8.46 -12.24 6.92
C ASP A 139 7.22 -11.37 6.62
N ILE A 140 7.15 -10.77 5.44
CA ILE A 140 6.01 -9.99 5.00
C ILE A 140 5.06 -10.88 4.21
N TYR A 141 3.79 -10.92 4.61
CA TYR A 141 2.74 -11.68 3.96
C TYR A 141 1.88 -10.86 3.02
N ALA A 142 1.69 -9.59 3.37
CA ALA A 142 0.93 -8.64 2.57
C ALA A 142 1.40 -7.23 2.82
N MET A 143 1.21 -6.39 1.82
CA MET A 143 1.32 -4.94 1.95
C MET A 143 -0.02 -4.34 1.55
N VAL A 144 -0.53 -3.43 2.38
CA VAL A 144 -1.73 -2.66 2.06
C VAL A 144 -1.39 -1.20 2.23
N PHE A 145 -1.68 -0.41 1.22
CA PHE A 145 -1.49 1.02 1.27
C PHE A 145 -2.66 1.74 0.60
N TRP A 146 -2.88 2.96 1.01
CA TRP A 146 -3.92 3.82 0.47
C TRP A 146 -3.26 5.07 -0.09
N HIS A 147 -3.65 5.41 -1.31
CA HIS A 147 -3.54 6.75 -1.80
C HIS A 147 -4.82 7.54 -1.43
N TYR A 148 -4.84 8.82 -1.76
CA TYR A 148 -6.02 9.64 -1.51
C TYR A 148 -7.25 9.06 -2.23
N HIS A 149 -8.25 8.63 -1.46
CA HIS A 149 -9.43 7.92 -1.95
C HIS A 149 -10.77 8.65 -1.70
N LYS A 150 -10.70 9.93 -1.31
CA LYS A 150 -11.89 10.80 -1.22
C LYS A 150 -12.51 11.08 -2.59
N GLN A 151 -11.71 10.94 -3.66
CA GLN A 151 -12.13 11.04 -5.04
C GLN A 151 -11.60 9.84 -5.81
N ALA A 152 -12.40 9.32 -6.76
CA ALA A 152 -11.90 8.25 -7.62
C ALA A 152 -10.84 8.80 -8.59
N ARG A 153 -9.63 8.25 -8.50
CA ARG A 153 -8.49 8.59 -9.35
C ARG A 153 -7.77 7.34 -9.82
N VAL A 154 -7.22 7.39 -11.01
CA VAL A 154 -6.29 6.36 -11.49
C VAL A 154 -4.89 6.71 -10.98
N TYR A 155 -4.18 5.72 -10.46
CA TYR A 155 -2.80 5.85 -10.01
C TYR A 155 -1.84 5.19 -10.98
N PHE A 156 -0.88 5.97 -11.43
CA PHE A 156 0.18 5.63 -12.37
C PHE A 156 1.52 5.67 -11.66
N ASP A 157 2.53 5.01 -12.22
CA ASP A 157 3.94 5.12 -11.84
C ASP A 157 4.19 4.85 -10.35
N VAL A 158 3.38 3.93 -9.81
CA VAL A 158 3.53 3.45 -8.44
C VAL A 158 4.49 2.28 -8.43
N ILE A 159 5.57 2.40 -7.63
CA ILE A 159 6.58 1.36 -7.49
C ILE A 159 6.73 1.02 -6.01
N VAL A 160 6.63 -0.25 -5.68
CA VAL A 160 6.83 -0.78 -4.33
C VAL A 160 8.01 -1.74 -4.33
N GLN A 161 9.01 -1.44 -3.54
CA GLN A 161 10.22 -2.24 -3.41
C GLN A 161 10.46 -2.62 -1.95
N VAL A 162 11.11 -3.73 -1.76
CA VAL A 162 11.58 -4.22 -0.47
C VAL A 162 13.07 -4.49 -0.52
N SER A 163 13.79 -4.19 0.55
CA SER A 163 15.22 -4.37 0.61
C SER A 163 15.73 -4.58 2.03
N ASN A 164 16.78 -5.38 2.18
CA ASN A 164 17.60 -5.46 3.39
C ASN A 164 18.73 -4.43 3.37
N ASP A 165 18.98 -3.84 2.21
CA ASP A 165 19.97 -2.79 2.03
C ASP A 165 19.32 -1.43 2.25
N PRO A 166 19.75 -0.63 3.24
CA PRO A 166 19.19 0.69 3.51
C PRO A 166 19.32 1.66 2.34
N GLU A 167 20.30 1.44 1.46
CA GLU A 167 20.53 2.23 0.25
C GLU A 167 19.73 1.72 -0.96
N PHE A 168 18.99 0.62 -0.82
CA PHE A 168 18.23 -0.03 -1.89
C PHE A 168 19.04 -0.37 -3.15
N LYS A 169 20.36 -0.51 -3.05
CA LYS A 169 21.21 -0.98 -4.16
C LYS A 169 20.87 -2.40 -4.60
N LYS A 170 20.33 -3.18 -3.66
CA LYS A 170 19.76 -4.50 -3.90
C LYS A 170 18.35 -4.51 -3.35
N SER A 171 17.37 -4.45 -4.23
CA SER A 171 15.96 -4.46 -3.87
C SER A 171 15.18 -5.50 -4.66
N THR A 172 14.04 -5.89 -4.15
CA THR A 172 13.04 -6.70 -4.86
C THR A 172 11.83 -5.82 -5.14
N THR A 173 11.48 -5.66 -6.40
CA THR A 173 10.27 -4.95 -6.81
C THR A 173 9.06 -5.88 -6.63
N VAL A 174 8.13 -5.48 -5.77
CA VAL A 174 6.89 -6.21 -5.47
C VAL A 174 5.75 -5.74 -6.37
N TYR A 175 5.78 -4.49 -6.76
CA TYR A 175 4.78 -3.89 -7.64
C TYR A 175 5.43 -2.76 -8.45
N ASN A 176 5.08 -2.68 -9.74
CA ASN A 176 5.54 -1.61 -10.60
C ASN A 176 4.56 -1.44 -11.77
N ASN A 177 3.83 -0.32 -11.81
CA ASN A 177 2.95 0.05 -12.92
C ASN A 177 3.47 1.26 -13.72
N ASP A 178 4.75 1.57 -13.61
CA ASP A 178 5.44 2.58 -14.42
C ASP A 178 5.82 1.97 -15.78
N HIS A 179 4.94 2.09 -16.76
CA HIS A 179 5.10 1.43 -18.05
C HIS A 179 6.06 2.16 -19.00
N ASP A 180 6.30 3.43 -18.80
CA ASP A 180 7.21 4.24 -19.61
C ASP A 180 8.59 4.45 -18.98
N ASN A 181 8.78 3.89 -17.77
CA ASN A 181 9.99 4.02 -16.97
C ASN A 181 10.34 5.47 -16.63
N SER A 182 9.32 6.31 -16.44
CA SER A 182 9.51 7.72 -16.08
C SER A 182 10.17 7.92 -14.72
N ALA A 183 10.04 6.93 -13.84
CA ALA A 183 10.67 6.91 -12.52
C ALA A 183 12.10 6.32 -12.53
N GLU A 184 12.62 5.86 -13.66
CA GLU A 184 13.96 5.27 -13.83
C GLU A 184 14.24 4.03 -12.95
N GLN A 185 13.17 3.31 -12.53
CA GLN A 185 13.27 2.11 -11.69
C GLN A 185 12.94 0.81 -12.47
N GLY A 186 12.97 0.88 -13.80
CA GLY A 186 12.63 -0.21 -14.69
C GLY A 186 11.17 -0.20 -15.14
N VAL A 187 10.94 -0.72 -16.34
CA VAL A 187 9.60 -0.76 -16.96
C VAL A 187 8.65 -1.66 -16.18
N GLY A 188 7.52 -1.11 -15.77
CA GLY A 188 6.47 -1.79 -15.02
C GLY A 188 5.70 -2.81 -15.84
N LYS A 189 5.11 -3.80 -15.14
CA LYS A 189 4.28 -4.86 -15.73
C LYS A 189 2.90 -4.94 -15.08
N ASP A 190 2.71 -4.27 -13.94
CA ASP A 190 1.47 -4.28 -13.19
C ASP A 190 0.46 -3.30 -13.78
N ASN A 191 -0.82 -3.56 -13.57
CA ASN A 191 -1.86 -2.67 -14.08
C ASN A 191 -1.97 -1.39 -13.25
N HIS A 192 -2.32 -0.29 -13.92
CA HIS A 192 -2.82 0.89 -13.23
C HIS A 192 -4.13 0.55 -12.50
N TYR A 193 -4.45 1.26 -11.47
CA TYR A 193 -5.63 0.99 -10.65
C TYR A 193 -6.36 2.27 -10.24
N VAL A 194 -7.63 2.11 -9.95
CA VAL A 194 -8.44 3.16 -9.32
C VAL A 194 -8.36 2.97 -7.82
N GLU A 195 -7.94 4.00 -7.10
CA GLU A 195 -7.90 3.93 -5.64
C GLU A 195 -9.30 3.96 -5.04
N THR A 196 -9.46 3.18 -3.99
CA THR A 196 -10.72 3.05 -3.25
C THR A 196 -10.45 3.00 -1.74
N SER A 197 -11.51 3.03 -0.95
CA SER A 197 -11.41 2.81 0.51
C SER A 197 -10.84 1.44 0.90
N GLU A 198 -10.76 0.49 -0.04
CA GLU A 198 -10.16 -0.82 0.23
C GLU A 198 -8.62 -0.79 0.21
N GLY A 199 -8.02 0.27 -0.36
CA GLY A 199 -6.59 0.40 -0.53
C GLY A 199 -6.00 -0.60 -1.53
N ARG A 200 -4.75 -0.42 -1.90
CA ARG A 200 -4.02 -1.39 -2.72
C ARG A 200 -3.45 -2.51 -1.85
N LEU A 201 -3.91 -3.73 -2.09
CA LEU A 201 -3.38 -4.93 -1.44
C LEU A 201 -2.41 -5.65 -2.38
N LEU A 202 -1.20 -5.89 -1.90
CA LEU A 202 -0.19 -6.69 -2.58
C LEU A 202 0.04 -7.98 -1.79
N ASP A 203 0.04 -9.12 -2.48
CA ASP A 203 0.51 -10.39 -1.93
C ASP A 203 2.04 -10.40 -1.97
N ALA A 204 2.68 -10.46 -0.82
CA ALA A 204 4.13 -10.44 -0.71
C ALA A 204 4.76 -11.85 -0.67
N LYS A 205 3.96 -12.89 -0.87
CA LYS A 205 4.46 -14.28 -0.83
C LYS A 205 5.16 -14.71 -2.12
N GLY A 206 5.07 -13.90 -3.18
CA GLY A 206 5.74 -14.13 -4.47
C GLY A 206 5.09 -15.24 -5.27
#